data_10d04f937b18aacec1ce4c27e57225a3
#
_entry.id   10d04f937b18aacec1ce4c27e57225a3
#
_cell.length_a   1.000
_cell.length_b   1.000
_cell.length_c   1.000
_cell.angle_alpha   90.00
_cell.angle_beta   90.00
_cell.angle_gamma   90.00
#
_symmetry.space_group_name_H-M   'P 1'
#
loop_
_entity.id
_entity.type
_entity.pdbx_description
1 polymer ?
#
loop_
_entity_poly.entity_id
_entity_poly.type
_entity_poly.pdbx_seq_one_letter_code
_entity_poly.pdbx_strand_id
1 'polypeptide(L)'
;MKKWWLVLGLIWLLGSVTGTAGADEPLTADDPPPSYRVEVVVFTQPPIQGEYREAPRVDAVDRLARFAWPLREPGDEGLGYQRLPGSELQLASAAQRLERREGFKVHWHAAWEQPGRERELTQAVAMPANPDEVSPRGMIRVYLGRFLHAEIDLQMAPDDDTLERFDLADDAGDSARWILRESRRMRSAETHYIDHPAMGVIIRVEPVTPAP
;
A
#
# COMPACT_ATOMS: atom_id res chain seq x y z
N MET A 1 -47.32 74.68 5.74
CA MET A 1 -46.06 74.96 5.05
C MET A 1 -45.29 73.65 4.96
N LYS A 2 -45.21 73.10 3.76
CA LYS A 2 -44.72 71.72 3.50
C LYS A 2 -43.25 71.78 3.16
N LYS A 3 -42.39 70.97 3.84
CA LYS A 3 -41.00 70.78 3.43
C LYS A 3 -40.83 69.32 2.97
N TRP A 4 -40.51 69.14 1.71
CA TRP A 4 -40.15 67.95 1.06
C TRP A 4 -38.65 67.66 1.31
N TRP A 5 -38.31 66.41 1.75
CA TRP A 5 -36.95 65.91 1.77
C TRP A 5 -36.85 64.77 0.76
N LEU A 6 -36.07 65.01 -0.28
CA LEU A 6 -35.62 63.96 -1.24
C LEU A 6 -34.56 63.12 -0.58
N VAL A 7 -34.83 61.84 -0.46
CA VAL A 7 -33.81 60.82 -0.07
C VAL A 7 -33.34 60.16 -1.33
N LEU A 8 -32.09 60.46 -1.71
CA LEU A 8 -31.35 59.74 -2.75
C LEU A 8 -30.99 58.36 -2.26
N GLY A 9 -31.58 57.30 -2.84
CA GLY A 9 -31.23 55.90 -2.60
C GLY A 9 -29.97 55.52 -3.34
N LEU A 10 -28.92 55.22 -2.60
CA LEU A 10 -27.68 54.65 -3.12
C LEU A 10 -27.89 53.15 -3.29
N ILE A 11 -28.04 52.70 -4.53
CA ILE A 11 -28.12 51.27 -4.87
C ILE A 11 -26.71 50.69 -4.81
N TRP A 12 -26.44 49.87 -3.79
CA TRP A 12 -25.27 49.02 -3.73
C TRP A 12 -25.53 47.77 -4.58
N LEU A 13 -24.85 47.66 -5.72
CA LEU A 13 -24.76 46.44 -6.50
C LEU A 13 -23.80 45.48 -5.77
N LEU A 14 -24.37 44.59 -4.97
CA LEU A 14 -23.65 43.40 -4.46
C LEU A 14 -23.49 42.42 -5.62
N GLY A 15 -22.32 42.42 -6.24
CA GLY A 15 -21.90 41.36 -7.14
C GLY A 15 -21.74 40.07 -6.37
N SER A 16 -22.70 39.16 -6.49
CA SER A 16 -22.60 37.82 -6.02
C SER A 16 -21.59 37.05 -6.89
N VAL A 17 -20.37 36.90 -6.41
CA VAL A 17 -19.44 35.92 -6.96
C VAL A 17 -19.97 34.54 -6.53
N THR A 18 -20.73 33.89 -7.39
CA THR A 18 -21.05 32.46 -7.26
C THR A 18 -19.81 31.71 -7.61
N GLY A 19 -18.96 31.45 -6.61
CA GLY A 19 -17.97 30.40 -6.69
C GLY A 19 -18.72 29.07 -6.81
N THR A 20 -18.73 28.48 -7.99
CA THR A 20 -19.11 27.08 -8.18
C THR A 20 -18.09 26.25 -7.46
N ALA A 21 -18.34 25.92 -6.17
CA ALA A 21 -17.76 24.77 -5.57
C ALA A 21 -18.23 23.59 -6.44
N GLY A 22 -17.30 22.95 -7.16
CA GLY A 22 -17.58 21.72 -7.86
C GLY A 22 -18.11 20.74 -6.82
N ALA A 23 -19.41 20.54 -6.79
CA ALA A 23 -20.00 19.44 -6.07
C ALA A 23 -19.47 18.18 -6.73
N ASP A 24 -18.79 17.33 -5.97
CA ASP A 24 -18.53 15.96 -6.37
C ASP A 24 -19.89 15.36 -6.75
N GLU A 25 -20.13 15.21 -8.05
CA GLU A 25 -21.30 14.48 -8.51
C GLU A 25 -21.22 13.07 -7.95
N PRO A 26 -22.28 12.54 -7.34
CA PRO A 26 -22.29 11.18 -6.85
C PRO A 26 -22.07 10.24 -8.06
N LEU A 27 -21.05 9.38 -7.98
CA LEU A 27 -20.77 8.37 -9.00
C LEU A 27 -22.06 7.59 -9.32
N THR A 28 -22.43 7.55 -10.60
CA THR A 28 -23.55 6.74 -11.07
C THR A 28 -23.10 5.29 -11.18
N ALA A 29 -24.03 4.34 -11.16
CA ALA A 29 -23.71 2.92 -11.26
C ALA A 29 -23.00 2.52 -12.58
N ASP A 30 -23.05 3.39 -13.59
CA ASP A 30 -22.44 3.21 -14.91
C ASP A 30 -21.03 3.87 -15.02
N ASP A 31 -20.60 4.64 -14.02
CA ASP A 31 -19.28 5.23 -14.05
C ASP A 31 -18.21 4.17 -13.81
N PRO A 32 -17.09 4.20 -14.56
CA PRO A 32 -15.99 3.29 -14.28
C PRO A 32 -15.45 3.53 -12.87
N PRO A 33 -15.07 2.47 -12.15
CA PRO A 33 -14.51 2.63 -10.82
C PRO A 33 -13.28 3.54 -10.86
N PRO A 34 -13.08 4.37 -9.82
CA PRO A 34 -11.88 5.20 -9.74
C PRO A 34 -10.62 4.34 -9.81
N SER A 35 -9.59 4.82 -10.50
CA SER A 35 -8.31 4.14 -10.57
C SER A 35 -7.37 4.65 -9.47
N TYR A 36 -6.57 3.74 -8.93
CA TYR A 36 -5.57 4.03 -7.92
C TYR A 36 -4.20 3.55 -8.36
N ARG A 37 -3.19 4.39 -8.13
CA ARG A 37 -1.79 3.99 -8.15
C ARG A 37 -1.43 3.47 -6.76
N VAL A 38 -0.86 2.29 -6.72
CA VAL A 38 -0.32 1.65 -5.51
C VAL A 38 1.17 1.53 -5.66
N GLU A 39 1.93 1.96 -4.67
CA GLU A 39 3.37 1.75 -4.62
C GLU A 39 3.77 1.14 -3.28
N VAL A 40 4.63 0.14 -3.32
CA VAL A 40 5.02 -0.67 -2.17
C VAL A 40 6.52 -0.88 -2.15
N VAL A 41 7.10 -0.74 -0.96
CA VAL A 41 8.47 -1.15 -0.65
C VAL A 41 8.41 -2.19 0.47
N VAL A 42 8.91 -3.40 0.23
CA VAL A 42 9.05 -4.47 1.23
C VAL A 42 10.51 -4.64 1.57
N PHE A 43 10.84 -4.67 2.84
CA PHE A 43 12.22 -4.77 3.30
C PHE A 43 12.34 -5.61 4.55
N THR A 44 13.51 -6.15 4.81
CA THR A 44 13.90 -6.72 6.10
C THR A 44 14.65 -5.68 6.93
N GLN A 45 14.57 -5.85 8.24
CA GLN A 45 15.21 -4.98 9.21
C GLN A 45 15.85 -5.80 10.33
N PRO A 46 16.96 -5.29 10.93
CA PRO A 46 17.59 -5.97 12.05
C PRO A 46 16.69 -5.88 13.29
N PRO A 47 16.86 -6.79 14.25
CA PRO A 47 16.13 -6.73 15.50
C PRO A 47 16.43 -5.44 16.26
N ILE A 48 15.41 -4.88 16.93
CA ILE A 48 15.56 -3.67 17.74
C ILE A 48 16.43 -4.01 18.98
N GLN A 49 17.52 -3.26 19.16
CA GLN A 49 18.49 -3.48 20.25
C GLN A 49 19.13 -4.88 20.24
N GLY A 50 19.23 -5.52 19.06
CA GLY A 50 19.86 -6.83 18.92
C GLY A 50 18.98 -8.00 19.37
N GLU A 51 17.70 -7.78 19.67
CA GLU A 51 16.79 -8.85 20.13
C GLU A 51 15.44 -8.75 19.45
N TYR A 52 14.91 -9.88 19.00
CA TYR A 52 13.51 -10.01 18.63
C TYR A 52 12.66 -10.25 19.89
N ARG A 53 11.58 -9.50 20.03
CA ARG A 53 10.65 -9.64 21.17
C ARG A 53 9.60 -10.73 20.98
N GLU A 54 9.41 -11.17 19.75
CA GLU A 54 8.46 -12.20 19.36
C GLU A 54 9.20 -13.35 18.71
N ALA A 55 8.74 -14.58 18.95
CA ALA A 55 9.29 -15.78 18.30
C ALA A 55 8.65 -15.97 16.91
N PRO A 56 9.38 -16.58 15.96
CA PRO A 56 8.77 -17.07 14.72
C PRO A 56 7.67 -18.09 15.02
N ARG A 57 6.66 -18.17 14.15
CA ARG A 57 5.56 -19.13 14.27
C ARG A 57 5.93 -20.44 13.59
N VAL A 58 5.71 -21.54 14.28
CA VAL A 58 5.98 -22.91 13.76
C VAL A 58 4.78 -23.56 13.06
N ASP A 59 3.59 -22.97 13.15
CA ASP A 59 2.34 -23.46 12.56
C ASP A 59 1.93 -22.70 11.29
N ALA A 60 2.87 -22.01 10.67
CA ALA A 60 2.61 -21.19 9.51
C ALA A 60 2.24 -22.04 8.29
N VAL A 61 0.97 -21.99 7.90
CA VAL A 61 0.51 -22.60 6.66
C VAL A 61 0.70 -21.61 5.51
N ASP A 62 1.41 -22.05 4.46
CA ASP A 62 1.53 -21.28 3.21
C ASP A 62 0.19 -21.23 2.48
N ARG A 63 -0.62 -20.24 2.81
CA ARG A 63 -1.95 -20.02 2.20
C ARG A 63 -1.91 -19.01 1.05
N LEU A 64 -0.77 -18.36 0.83
CA LEU A 64 -0.70 -17.09 0.11
C LEU A 64 -0.66 -17.24 -1.41
N ALA A 65 -0.05 -18.29 -1.92
CA ALA A 65 0.22 -18.44 -3.35
C ALA A 65 -1.02 -18.69 -4.23
N ARG A 66 -2.13 -19.14 -3.65
CA ARG A 66 -3.27 -19.65 -4.43
C ARG A 66 -4.19 -18.56 -4.99
N PHE A 67 -4.15 -17.35 -4.45
CA PHE A 67 -5.13 -16.29 -4.76
C PHE A 67 -4.48 -14.94 -5.11
N ALA A 68 -3.18 -14.92 -5.34
CA ALA A 68 -2.45 -13.72 -5.72
C ALA A 68 -1.78 -13.91 -7.09
N TRP A 69 -1.74 -12.85 -7.88
CA TRP A 69 -1.14 -12.84 -9.21
C TRP A 69 0.11 -11.97 -9.19
N PRO A 70 1.18 -12.36 -9.88
CA PRO A 70 2.32 -11.50 -10.05
C PRO A 70 1.93 -10.24 -10.84
N LEU A 71 2.69 -9.16 -10.64
CA LEU A 71 2.63 -8.04 -11.57
C LEU A 71 3.15 -8.50 -12.94
N ARG A 72 2.51 -8.04 -14.00
CA ARG A 72 2.98 -8.23 -15.37
C ARG A 72 4.02 -7.18 -15.70
N GLU A 73 5.08 -7.56 -16.38
CA GLU A 73 6.00 -6.59 -16.95
C GLU A 73 5.36 -5.87 -18.15
N PRO A 74 5.82 -4.66 -18.52
CA PRO A 74 5.31 -3.95 -19.68
C PRO A 74 5.42 -4.78 -20.96
N GLY A 75 4.29 -4.98 -21.61
CA GLY A 75 4.20 -5.79 -22.83
C GLY A 75 3.78 -7.25 -22.62
N ASP A 76 3.74 -7.73 -21.38
CA ASP A 76 3.21 -9.07 -21.09
C ASP A 76 1.68 -9.11 -21.20
N GLU A 77 1.17 -10.20 -21.77
CA GLU A 77 -0.26 -10.51 -21.77
C GLU A 77 -0.61 -11.42 -20.59
N GLY A 78 -1.85 -11.38 -20.14
CA GLY A 78 -2.36 -12.29 -19.12
C GLY A 78 -3.07 -11.60 -17.96
N LEU A 79 -3.23 -12.35 -16.87
CA LEU A 79 -3.89 -11.88 -15.65
C LEU A 79 -2.91 -11.11 -14.76
N GLY A 80 -3.42 -10.14 -14.03
CA GLY A 80 -2.66 -9.31 -13.10
C GLY A 80 -2.57 -7.85 -13.54
N TYR A 81 -2.20 -7.00 -12.59
CA TYR A 81 -1.94 -5.59 -12.87
C TYR A 81 -0.57 -5.43 -13.55
N GLN A 82 -0.46 -4.42 -14.38
CA GLN A 82 0.81 -4.11 -15.03
C GLN A 82 1.70 -3.30 -14.10
N ARG A 83 2.97 -3.71 -14.02
CA ARG A 83 3.99 -2.98 -13.28
C ARG A 83 4.29 -1.64 -13.95
N LEU A 84 4.37 -0.59 -13.15
CA LEU A 84 4.83 0.72 -13.63
C LEU A 84 6.35 0.75 -13.77
N PRO A 85 6.88 1.52 -14.73
CA PRO A 85 8.32 1.66 -14.93
C PRO A 85 9.00 2.31 -13.71
N GLY A 86 10.27 1.98 -13.49
CA GLY A 86 11.05 2.48 -12.36
C GLY A 86 11.15 4.02 -12.28
N SER A 87 11.04 4.71 -13.42
CA SER A 87 11.01 6.18 -13.48
C SER A 87 9.79 6.81 -12.82
N GLU A 88 8.74 6.03 -12.60
CA GLU A 88 7.49 6.49 -11.99
C GLU A 88 7.40 6.18 -10.49
N LEU A 89 8.42 5.59 -9.89
CA LEU A 89 8.44 5.25 -8.47
C LEU A 89 8.65 6.49 -7.59
N GLN A 90 7.67 6.82 -6.77
CA GLN A 90 7.69 7.98 -5.86
C GLN A 90 8.43 7.67 -4.54
N LEU A 91 8.45 6.40 -4.12
CA LEU A 91 9.12 5.95 -2.90
C LEU A 91 10.60 5.58 -3.12
N ALA A 92 11.16 5.81 -4.31
CA ALA A 92 12.55 5.46 -4.64
C ALA A 92 13.56 6.05 -3.64
N SER A 93 13.39 7.29 -3.21
CA SER A 93 14.27 7.91 -2.20
C SER A 93 14.11 7.29 -0.81
N ALA A 94 12.93 6.76 -0.47
CA ALA A 94 12.70 6.05 0.79
C ALA A 94 13.38 4.67 0.75
N ALA A 95 13.21 3.92 -0.35
CA ALA A 95 13.87 2.63 -0.56
C ALA A 95 15.40 2.77 -0.48
N GLN A 96 15.99 3.75 -1.19
CA GLN A 96 17.42 4.01 -1.13
C GLN A 96 17.92 4.41 0.26
N ARG A 97 17.13 5.13 1.06
CA ARG A 97 17.50 5.43 2.45
C ARG A 97 17.53 4.19 3.33
N LEU A 98 16.60 3.26 3.13
CA LEU A 98 16.60 1.97 3.81
C LEU A 98 17.86 1.18 3.47
N GLU A 99 18.18 1.00 2.19
CA GLU A 99 19.35 0.24 1.74
C GLU A 99 20.69 0.79 2.23
N ARG A 100 20.75 2.10 2.51
CA ARG A 100 21.97 2.71 3.11
C ARG A 100 22.10 2.49 4.61
N ARG A 101 21.08 1.93 5.27
CA ARG A 101 21.12 1.64 6.71
C ARG A 101 21.61 0.22 6.92
N GLU A 102 22.59 0.05 7.81
CA GLU A 102 23.13 -1.26 8.18
C GLU A 102 22.00 -2.19 8.68
N GLY A 103 22.00 -3.42 8.18
CA GLY A 103 21.02 -4.45 8.51
C GLY A 103 19.67 -4.32 7.82
N PHE A 104 19.42 -3.26 7.03
CA PHE A 104 18.20 -3.14 6.23
C PHE A 104 18.44 -3.60 4.80
N LYS A 105 17.48 -4.33 4.24
CA LYS A 105 17.53 -4.77 2.85
C LYS A 105 16.17 -4.65 2.19
N VAL A 106 16.10 -3.95 1.06
CA VAL A 106 14.89 -3.88 0.24
C VAL A 106 14.83 -5.11 -0.65
N HIS A 107 13.74 -5.88 -0.55
CA HIS A 107 13.51 -7.09 -1.33
C HIS A 107 12.55 -6.86 -2.49
N TRP A 108 11.65 -5.91 -2.36
CA TRP A 108 10.69 -5.61 -3.41
C TRP A 108 10.30 -4.13 -3.38
N HIS A 109 10.38 -3.49 -4.54
CA HIS A 109 9.89 -2.15 -4.77
C HIS A 109 9.14 -2.14 -6.10
N ALA A 110 7.84 -1.91 -6.04
CA ALA A 110 7.00 -1.94 -7.22
C ALA A 110 5.84 -0.96 -7.10
N ALA A 111 5.37 -0.50 -8.25
CA ALA A 111 4.14 0.26 -8.37
C ALA A 111 3.28 -0.30 -9.51
N TRP A 112 1.96 -0.14 -9.39
CA TRP A 112 0.98 -0.52 -10.41
C TRP A 112 -0.25 0.35 -10.31
N GLU A 113 -1.09 0.33 -11.34
CA GLU A 113 -2.40 0.93 -11.30
C GLU A 113 -3.50 -0.14 -11.29
N GLN A 114 -4.55 0.12 -10.52
CA GLN A 114 -5.68 -0.77 -10.38
C GLN A 114 -7.00 -0.02 -10.18
N PRO A 115 -8.15 -0.61 -10.57
CA PRO A 115 -9.44 -0.04 -10.24
C PRO A 115 -9.74 -0.18 -8.74
N GLY A 116 -10.40 0.84 -8.18
CA GLY A 116 -10.92 0.81 -6.82
C GLY A 116 -12.19 -0.02 -6.75
N ARG A 117 -12.07 -1.28 -6.36
CA ARG A 117 -13.17 -2.24 -6.23
C ARG A 117 -13.26 -2.78 -4.82
N GLU A 118 -14.41 -3.34 -4.48
CA GLU A 118 -14.61 -4.06 -3.22
C GLU A 118 -13.62 -5.23 -3.08
N ARG A 119 -13.41 -5.67 -1.86
CA ARG A 119 -12.40 -6.69 -1.50
C ARG A 119 -12.53 -7.97 -2.32
N GLU A 120 -13.76 -8.45 -2.49
CA GLU A 120 -14.08 -9.71 -3.18
C GLU A 120 -13.82 -9.63 -4.69
N LEU A 121 -13.88 -8.43 -5.24
CA LEU A 121 -13.64 -8.15 -6.67
C LEU A 121 -12.21 -7.67 -6.95
N THR A 122 -11.39 -7.51 -5.90
CA THR A 122 -10.03 -7.01 -6.02
C THR A 122 -9.03 -8.15 -5.96
N GLN A 123 -8.19 -8.21 -6.97
CA GLN A 123 -7.09 -9.15 -7.04
C GLN A 123 -5.98 -8.77 -6.05
N ALA A 124 -5.40 -9.77 -5.39
CA ALA A 124 -4.16 -9.59 -4.64
C ALA A 124 -2.95 -9.68 -5.57
N VAL A 125 -1.92 -8.91 -5.28
CA VAL A 125 -0.64 -8.94 -5.96
C VAL A 125 0.32 -9.84 -5.18
N ALA A 126 0.89 -10.84 -5.86
CA ALA A 126 1.92 -11.70 -5.31
C ALA A 126 3.27 -10.97 -5.31
N MET A 127 3.94 -10.98 -4.19
CA MET A 127 5.35 -10.61 -4.13
C MET A 127 6.18 -11.73 -4.76
N PRO A 128 7.10 -11.42 -5.69
CA PRO A 128 7.96 -12.43 -6.28
C PRO A 128 8.82 -13.09 -5.20
N ALA A 129 8.93 -14.41 -5.24
CA ALA A 129 9.87 -15.13 -4.39
C ALA A 129 11.25 -15.14 -5.06
N ASN A 130 12.30 -14.91 -4.28
CA ASN A 130 13.66 -15.18 -4.71
C ASN A 130 14.07 -16.54 -4.12
N PRO A 131 14.23 -17.62 -4.94
CA PRO A 131 14.56 -18.93 -4.45
C PRO A 131 15.98 -19.04 -3.86
N ASP A 132 16.87 -18.13 -4.26
CA ASP A 132 18.28 -18.12 -3.87
C ASP A 132 18.54 -17.31 -2.59
N GLU A 133 17.47 -16.76 -1.99
CA GLU A 133 17.61 -15.85 -0.87
C GLU A 133 16.47 -15.98 0.14
N VAL A 134 16.81 -15.91 1.44
CA VAL A 134 15.81 -15.74 2.49
C VAL A 134 15.20 -14.35 2.37
N SER A 135 13.98 -14.29 1.85
CA SER A 135 13.27 -13.06 1.59
C SER A 135 11.79 -13.16 1.97
N PRO A 136 11.14 -12.05 2.31
CA PRO A 136 9.69 -12.02 2.49
C PRO A 136 8.98 -12.48 1.22
N ARG A 137 7.94 -13.27 1.37
CA ARG A 137 7.06 -13.71 0.29
C ARG A 137 5.61 -13.64 0.71
N GLY A 138 4.71 -13.44 -0.22
CA GLY A 138 3.31 -13.39 0.10
C GLY A 138 2.52 -12.50 -0.84
N MET A 139 1.54 -11.77 -0.30
CA MET A 139 0.65 -10.95 -1.11
C MET A 139 0.32 -9.62 -0.45
N ILE A 140 -0.05 -8.67 -1.32
CA ILE A 140 -0.63 -7.39 -0.94
C ILE A 140 -1.90 -7.19 -1.76
N ARG A 141 -2.99 -6.82 -1.08
CA ARG A 141 -4.27 -6.44 -1.71
C ARG A 141 -4.65 -5.05 -1.27
N VAL A 142 -4.94 -4.18 -2.22
CA VAL A 142 -5.50 -2.85 -1.94
C VAL A 142 -6.90 -2.80 -2.51
N TYR A 143 -7.89 -2.48 -1.69
CA TYR A 143 -9.29 -2.46 -2.11
C TYR A 143 -10.04 -1.24 -1.58
N LEU A 144 -11.11 -0.88 -2.26
CA LEU A 144 -12.00 0.22 -1.92
C LEU A 144 -13.36 -0.35 -1.50
N GLY A 145 -13.62 -0.33 -0.19
CA GLY A 145 -14.97 -0.47 0.36
C GLY A 145 -15.53 0.92 0.67
N ARG A 146 -16.12 1.09 1.84
CA ARG A 146 -16.43 2.44 2.35
C ARG A 146 -15.18 3.32 2.49
N PHE A 147 -14.04 2.71 2.73
CA PHE A 147 -12.73 3.33 2.85
C PHE A 147 -11.71 2.51 2.05
N LEU A 148 -10.60 3.14 1.72
CA LEU A 148 -9.45 2.48 1.15
C LEU A 148 -8.76 1.61 2.21
N HIS A 149 -8.41 0.38 1.84
CA HIS A 149 -7.74 -0.59 2.72
C HIS A 149 -6.56 -1.26 2.00
N ALA A 150 -5.55 -1.60 2.78
CA ALA A 150 -4.48 -2.50 2.36
C ALA A 150 -4.47 -3.74 3.26
N GLU A 151 -4.50 -4.92 2.67
CA GLU A 151 -4.24 -6.20 3.33
C GLU A 151 -2.85 -6.67 2.94
N ILE A 152 -2.05 -6.97 3.94
CA ILE A 152 -0.69 -7.47 3.80
C ILE A 152 -0.64 -8.83 4.47
N ASP A 153 -0.15 -9.81 3.75
CA ASP A 153 0.08 -11.15 4.26
C ASP A 153 1.41 -11.65 3.71
N LEU A 154 2.47 -11.42 4.48
CA LEU A 154 3.84 -11.76 4.16
C LEU A 154 4.39 -12.74 5.18
N GLN A 155 5.28 -13.62 4.72
CA GLN A 155 6.01 -14.54 5.57
C GLN A 155 7.46 -14.68 5.11
N MET A 156 8.35 -14.99 6.04
CA MET A 156 9.78 -15.18 5.78
C MET A 156 10.33 -16.25 6.73
N ALA A 157 11.23 -17.09 6.26
CA ALA A 157 11.97 -17.99 7.16
C ALA A 157 12.85 -17.15 8.11
N PRO A 158 12.98 -17.51 9.38
CA PRO A 158 14.00 -16.94 10.25
C PRO A 158 15.39 -17.43 9.81
N ASP A 159 16.43 -16.70 10.22
CA ASP A 159 17.81 -17.12 10.09
C ASP A 159 18.20 -18.13 11.18
N ASP A 160 19.35 -18.78 11.01
CA ASP A 160 19.84 -19.82 11.93
C ASP A 160 20.05 -19.26 13.35
N ASP A 161 20.61 -18.05 13.47
CA ASP A 161 20.83 -17.40 14.78
C ASP A 161 19.49 -17.18 15.51
N THR A 162 18.43 -16.84 14.79
CA THR A 162 17.08 -16.72 15.33
C THR A 162 16.52 -18.07 15.76
N LEU A 163 16.69 -19.12 14.95
CA LEU A 163 16.23 -20.45 15.28
C LEU A 163 16.90 -20.97 16.56
N GLU A 164 18.21 -20.82 16.69
CA GLU A 164 18.96 -21.19 17.89
C GLU A 164 18.48 -20.41 19.13
N ARG A 165 18.30 -19.10 18.97
CA ARG A 165 17.87 -18.21 20.06
C ARG A 165 16.52 -18.59 20.66
N PHE A 166 15.60 -19.04 19.80
CA PHE A 166 14.24 -19.42 20.22
C PHE A 166 14.07 -20.93 20.42
N ASP A 167 15.17 -21.70 20.42
CA ASP A 167 15.17 -23.16 20.57
C ASP A 167 14.26 -23.87 19.53
N LEU A 168 14.35 -23.39 18.29
CA LEU A 168 13.57 -23.88 17.15
C LEU A 168 14.44 -24.61 16.12
N ALA A 169 15.72 -24.88 16.42
CA ALA A 169 16.68 -25.43 15.45
C ALA A 169 16.42 -26.90 15.06
N ASP A 170 15.59 -27.60 15.84
CA ASP A 170 15.21 -28.99 15.55
C ASP A 170 14.03 -29.07 14.55
N ASP A 171 13.24 -30.12 14.62
CA ASP A 171 12.13 -30.44 13.66
C ASP A 171 11.15 -29.30 13.35
N ALA A 172 11.08 -28.27 14.18
CA ALA A 172 10.22 -27.11 13.98
C ALA A 172 10.84 -26.04 13.07
N GLY A 173 12.16 -26.05 12.88
CA GLY A 173 12.90 -24.99 12.17
C GLY A 173 12.44 -24.82 10.73
N ASP A 174 12.23 -25.92 10.00
CA ASP A 174 11.79 -25.88 8.61
C ASP A 174 10.40 -25.25 8.41
N SER A 175 9.53 -25.32 9.41
CA SER A 175 8.19 -24.74 9.40
C SER A 175 8.08 -23.37 10.10
N ALA A 176 9.15 -22.94 10.78
CA ALA A 176 9.18 -21.64 11.44
C ALA A 176 9.09 -20.47 10.44
N ARG A 177 8.24 -19.51 10.71
CA ARG A 177 8.08 -18.31 9.86
C ARG A 177 7.84 -17.06 10.69
N TRP A 178 8.46 -15.98 10.27
CA TRP A 178 8.00 -14.64 10.57
C TRP A 178 6.74 -14.35 9.76
N ILE A 179 5.68 -13.84 10.38
CA ILE A 179 4.40 -13.59 9.72
C ILE A 179 3.98 -12.15 9.97
N LEU A 180 3.93 -11.35 8.91
CA LEU A 180 3.31 -10.04 8.91
C LEU A 180 1.93 -10.15 8.26
N ARG A 181 0.88 -10.17 9.08
CA ARG A 181 -0.50 -10.19 8.61
C ARG A 181 -1.26 -9.01 9.20
N GLU A 182 -1.55 -8.04 8.36
CA GLU A 182 -2.24 -6.81 8.76
C GLU A 182 -3.26 -6.37 7.71
N SER A 183 -4.40 -5.85 8.18
CA SER A 183 -5.36 -5.12 7.37
C SER A 183 -5.47 -3.71 7.91
N ARG A 184 -5.15 -2.72 7.07
CA ARG A 184 -5.06 -1.33 7.47
C ARG A 184 -5.93 -0.43 6.61
N ARG A 185 -6.72 0.42 7.28
CA ARG A 185 -7.39 1.52 6.61
C ARG A 185 -6.35 2.56 6.17
N MET A 186 -6.40 2.90 4.89
CA MET A 186 -5.49 3.85 4.26
C MET A 186 -6.14 5.23 4.11
N ARG A 187 -5.33 6.26 4.09
CA ARG A 187 -5.70 7.57 3.56
C ARG A 187 -5.00 7.78 2.23
N SER A 188 -5.76 8.27 1.24
CA SER A 188 -5.21 8.54 -0.09
C SER A 188 -4.08 9.55 -0.03
N ALA A 189 -3.05 9.32 -0.84
CA ALA A 189 -1.84 10.13 -0.97
C ALA A 189 -0.96 10.23 0.29
N GLU A 190 -1.31 9.51 1.37
CA GLU A 190 -0.43 9.36 2.53
C GLU A 190 0.46 8.11 2.38
N THR A 191 1.68 8.21 2.90
CA THR A 191 2.60 7.07 3.00
C THR A 191 2.40 6.40 4.35
N HIS A 192 2.10 5.11 4.33
CA HIS A 192 1.92 4.31 5.53
C HIS A 192 3.10 3.37 5.73
N TYR A 193 3.50 3.22 6.97
CA TYR A 193 4.49 2.25 7.40
C TYR A 193 3.80 1.16 8.23
N ILE A 194 4.08 -0.09 7.89
CA ILE A 194 3.57 -1.28 8.57
C ILE A 194 4.78 -2.03 9.08
N ASP A 195 4.82 -2.19 10.39
CA ASP A 195 5.98 -2.68 11.13
C ASP A 195 5.82 -4.14 11.56
N HIS A 196 6.92 -4.86 11.54
CA HIS A 196 7.07 -6.19 12.10
C HIS A 196 8.53 -6.34 12.57
N PRO A 197 8.84 -7.11 13.63
CA PRO A 197 10.20 -7.22 14.16
C PRO A 197 11.28 -7.52 13.13
N ALA A 198 11.03 -8.36 12.13
CA ALA A 198 12.00 -8.81 11.14
C ALA A 198 11.83 -8.16 9.75
N MET A 199 10.71 -7.53 9.47
CA MET A 199 10.39 -6.97 8.15
C MET A 199 9.50 -5.75 8.26
N GLY A 200 9.40 -4.98 7.18
CA GLY A 200 8.50 -3.83 7.12
C GLY A 200 7.95 -3.60 5.72
N VAL A 201 6.84 -2.87 5.65
CA VAL A 201 6.22 -2.45 4.41
C VAL A 201 5.98 -0.95 4.44
N ILE A 202 6.47 -0.25 3.43
CA ILE A 202 6.06 1.13 3.15
C ILE A 202 5.09 1.06 1.97
N ILE A 203 3.91 1.62 2.13
CA ILE A 203 2.87 1.63 1.10
C ILE A 203 2.27 3.01 0.93
N ARG A 204 2.07 3.41 -0.31
CA ARG A 204 1.38 4.63 -0.72
C ARG A 204 0.32 4.29 -1.75
N VAL A 205 -0.87 4.84 -1.57
CA VAL A 205 -1.99 4.66 -2.50
C VAL A 205 -2.56 6.04 -2.83
N GLU A 206 -2.64 6.36 -4.10
CA GLU A 206 -3.17 7.65 -4.55
C GLU A 206 -4.13 7.47 -5.72
N PRO A 207 -5.16 8.32 -5.84
CA PRO A 207 -6.06 8.28 -6.99
C PRO A 207 -5.30 8.68 -8.25
N VAL A 208 -5.59 7.99 -9.35
CA VAL A 208 -5.12 8.39 -10.69
C VAL A 208 -6.17 9.34 -11.24
N THR A 209 -5.76 10.59 -11.44
CA THR A 209 -6.63 11.56 -12.13
C THR A 209 -6.62 11.22 -13.62
N PRO A 210 -7.80 11.00 -14.26
CA PRO A 210 -7.84 10.84 -15.71
C PRO A 210 -7.16 12.04 -16.38
N ALA A 211 -6.35 11.77 -17.40
CA ALA A 211 -5.82 12.86 -18.23
C ALA A 211 -7.01 13.58 -18.89
N PRO A 212 -6.98 14.90 -18.96
CA PRO A 212 -8.04 15.72 -19.57
C PRO A 212 -8.21 15.45 -21.07
#